data_c7d59e3eee21b29ce57765a483ba5e93
#
_entry.id   c7d59e3eee21b29ce57765a483ba5e93
#
_cell.length_a   1.000
_cell.length_b   1.000
_cell.length_c   1.000
_cell.angle_alpha   90.00
_cell.angle_beta   90.00
_cell.angle_gamma   90.00
#
_symmetry.space_group_name_H-M   'P 1'
#
loop_
_entity.id
_entity.type
_entity.pdbx_description
1 polymer ?
#
loop_
_entity_poly.entity_id
_entity_poly.type
_entity_poly.pdbx_seq_one_letter_code
_entity_poly.pdbx_strand_id
1 'polypeptide(L)'
;MAIQALLVILAVLLVLLFLGVPISYAIAVSSLTAILSSIDLNVAVLTAAQRTFVGMSKFSLTAIPFFILAGNIMNQGGIAKRLVDFVMAILGKLPGALLVTNIGTNALFGAISGSASAAAAAVGSMIRDGADEQGYDPAVTAATNAASSCSGLLIPCLLYTSDAADE
;
A
#
# COMPACT_ATOMS: atom_id res chain seq x y z
N MET A 1 18.52 -24.71 -8.80
CA MET A 1 17.23 -24.37 -9.42
C MET A 1 16.54 -23.17 -8.73
N ALA A 2 16.26 -23.20 -7.40
CA ALA A 2 15.57 -22.07 -6.74
C ALA A 2 16.35 -20.73 -6.81
N ILE A 3 17.65 -20.74 -6.58
CA ILE A 3 18.50 -19.54 -6.64
C ILE A 3 18.57 -18.97 -8.07
N GLN A 4 18.61 -19.83 -9.07
CA GLN A 4 18.66 -19.45 -10.47
C GLN A 4 17.34 -18.79 -10.92
N ALA A 5 16.20 -19.35 -10.51
CA ALA A 5 14.88 -18.75 -10.75
C ALA A 5 14.74 -17.39 -10.03
N LEU A 6 15.23 -17.28 -8.80
CA LEU A 6 15.22 -16.02 -8.05
C LEU A 6 16.05 -14.94 -8.76
N LEU A 7 17.24 -15.27 -9.23
CA LEU A 7 18.10 -14.33 -9.95
C LEU A 7 17.47 -13.88 -11.27
N VAL A 8 16.81 -14.77 -12.01
CA VAL A 8 16.10 -14.45 -13.25
C VAL A 8 14.95 -13.50 -12.98
N ILE A 9 14.11 -13.78 -11.95
CA ILE A 9 13.00 -12.90 -11.57
C ILE A 9 13.53 -11.51 -11.21
N LEU A 10 14.56 -11.43 -10.39
CA LEU A 10 15.10 -10.17 -9.91
C LEU A 10 15.73 -9.35 -11.04
N ALA A 11 16.50 -10.00 -11.92
CA ALA A 11 17.14 -9.35 -13.06
C ALA A 11 16.10 -8.81 -14.05
N VAL A 12 15.13 -9.64 -14.46
CA VAL A 12 14.08 -9.22 -15.42
C VAL A 12 13.20 -8.15 -14.82
N LEU A 13 12.81 -8.27 -13.54
CA LEU A 13 12.00 -7.28 -12.84
C LEU A 13 12.71 -5.91 -12.80
N LEU A 14 13.99 -5.88 -12.41
CA LEU A 14 14.76 -4.64 -12.36
C LEU A 14 14.89 -4.00 -13.75
N VAL A 15 15.21 -4.77 -14.77
CA VAL A 15 15.32 -4.26 -16.15
C VAL A 15 14.01 -3.65 -16.61
N LEU A 16 12.87 -4.32 -16.38
CA LEU A 16 11.56 -3.81 -16.78
C LEU A 16 11.15 -2.54 -16.00
N LEU A 17 11.50 -2.47 -14.71
CA LEU A 17 11.27 -1.27 -13.91
C LEU A 17 12.11 -0.08 -14.39
N PHE A 18 13.38 -0.30 -14.75
CA PHE A 18 14.23 0.75 -15.34
C PHE A 18 13.72 1.22 -16.70
N LEU A 19 13.06 0.36 -17.47
CA LEU A 19 12.39 0.71 -18.73
C LEU A 19 11.06 1.45 -18.52
N GLY A 20 10.63 1.68 -17.28
CA GLY A 20 9.38 2.38 -16.96
C GLY A 20 8.12 1.55 -17.18
N VAL A 21 8.23 0.24 -17.27
CA VAL A 21 7.06 -0.65 -17.39
C VAL A 21 6.27 -0.66 -16.09
N PRO A 22 4.91 -0.56 -16.12
CA PRO A 22 4.09 -0.65 -14.92
C PRO A 22 4.37 -1.93 -14.13
N ILE A 23 4.44 -1.81 -12.80
CA ILE A 23 4.86 -2.89 -11.88
C ILE A 23 4.08 -4.19 -12.11
N SER A 24 2.77 -4.10 -12.38
CA SER A 24 1.90 -5.26 -12.62
C SER A 24 2.37 -6.10 -13.81
N TYR A 25 2.74 -5.45 -14.92
CA TYR A 25 3.27 -6.13 -16.11
C TYR A 25 4.68 -6.63 -15.87
N ALA A 26 5.51 -5.86 -15.16
CA ALA A 26 6.88 -6.26 -14.81
C ALA A 26 6.88 -7.56 -13.97
N ILE A 27 5.99 -7.67 -12.97
CA ILE A 27 5.83 -8.87 -12.16
C ILE A 27 5.32 -10.05 -12.99
N ALA A 28 4.32 -9.84 -13.85
CA ALA A 28 3.77 -10.91 -14.69
C ALA A 28 4.82 -11.46 -15.66
N VAL A 29 5.56 -10.60 -16.35
CA VAL A 29 6.59 -11.02 -17.31
C VAL A 29 7.78 -11.67 -16.60
N SER A 30 8.25 -11.12 -15.47
CA SER A 30 9.38 -11.70 -14.73
C SER A 30 9.04 -13.09 -14.15
N SER A 31 7.82 -13.29 -13.66
CA SER A 31 7.37 -14.60 -13.17
C SER A 31 7.24 -15.63 -14.31
N LEU A 32 6.69 -15.20 -15.47
CA LEU A 32 6.56 -16.07 -16.64
C LEU A 32 7.93 -16.49 -17.18
N THR A 33 8.88 -15.56 -17.30
CA THR A 33 10.25 -15.86 -17.75
C THR A 33 10.97 -16.83 -16.81
N ALA A 34 10.78 -16.70 -15.50
CA ALA A 34 11.35 -17.62 -14.53
C ALA A 34 10.73 -19.05 -14.64
N ILE A 35 9.46 -19.17 -14.90
CA ILE A 35 8.80 -20.46 -15.12
C ILE A 35 9.32 -21.10 -16.42
N LEU A 36 9.41 -20.29 -17.50
CA LEU A 36 9.94 -20.76 -18.79
C LEU A 36 11.41 -21.22 -18.73
N SER A 37 12.21 -20.66 -17.83
CA SER A 37 13.59 -21.10 -17.64
C SER A 37 13.72 -22.48 -16.98
N SER A 38 12.61 -22.99 -16.38
CA SER A 38 12.65 -24.21 -15.59
C SER A 38 11.78 -25.36 -16.16
N ILE A 39 10.81 -25.05 -17.02
CA ILE A 39 9.78 -26.00 -17.50
C ILE A 39 9.46 -25.71 -18.96
N ASP A 40 9.02 -26.75 -19.70
CA ASP A 40 8.57 -26.64 -21.09
C ASP A 40 7.46 -25.62 -21.29
N LEU A 41 7.43 -24.95 -22.44
CA LEU A 41 6.55 -23.84 -22.77
C LEU A 41 5.06 -24.16 -22.52
N ASN A 42 4.59 -25.33 -22.94
CA ASN A 42 3.18 -25.73 -22.78
C ASN A 42 2.78 -25.86 -21.32
N VAL A 43 3.64 -26.43 -20.49
CA VAL A 43 3.42 -26.61 -19.06
C VAL A 43 3.55 -25.28 -18.34
N ALA A 44 4.47 -24.43 -18.76
CA ALA A 44 4.68 -23.09 -18.20
C ALA A 44 3.44 -22.20 -18.37
N VAL A 45 2.88 -22.14 -19.58
CA VAL A 45 1.67 -21.35 -19.88
C VAL A 45 0.47 -21.86 -19.08
N LEU A 46 0.27 -23.18 -19.05
CA LEU A 46 -0.83 -23.77 -18.28
C LEU A 46 -0.68 -23.48 -16.76
N THR A 47 0.53 -23.62 -16.24
CA THR A 47 0.83 -23.32 -14.83
C THR A 47 0.60 -21.85 -14.51
N ALA A 48 1.06 -20.93 -15.36
CA ALA A 48 0.83 -19.51 -15.19
C ALA A 48 -0.65 -19.15 -15.18
N ALA A 49 -1.44 -19.72 -16.13
CA ALA A 49 -2.87 -19.51 -16.19
C ALA A 49 -3.59 -20.04 -14.94
N GLN A 50 -3.25 -21.25 -14.50
CA GLN A 50 -3.82 -21.83 -13.27
C GLN A 50 -3.49 -21.01 -12.02
N ARG A 51 -2.23 -20.60 -11.86
CA ARG A 51 -1.82 -19.80 -10.70
C ARG A 51 -2.47 -18.42 -10.70
N THR A 52 -2.62 -17.79 -11.85
CA THR A 52 -3.35 -16.54 -11.99
C THR A 52 -4.82 -16.70 -11.62
N PHE A 53 -5.48 -17.74 -12.14
CA PHE A 53 -6.88 -18.03 -11.82
C PHE A 53 -7.09 -18.30 -10.33
N VAL A 54 -6.26 -19.16 -9.73
CA VAL A 54 -6.32 -19.47 -8.28
C VAL A 54 -6.03 -18.23 -7.45
N GLY A 55 -5.08 -17.36 -7.87
CA GLY A 55 -4.80 -16.09 -7.20
C GLY A 55 -5.99 -15.12 -7.25
N MET A 56 -6.72 -15.07 -8.38
CA MET A 56 -7.89 -14.20 -8.55
C MET A 56 -9.16 -14.73 -7.87
N SER A 57 -9.27 -16.04 -7.67
CA SER A 57 -10.45 -16.67 -7.05
C SER A 57 -10.36 -16.75 -5.51
N LYS A 58 -9.35 -16.13 -4.89
CA LYS A 58 -9.27 -16.06 -3.44
C LYS A 58 -10.37 -15.18 -2.87
N PHE A 59 -11.04 -15.68 -1.82
CA PHE A 59 -12.13 -14.97 -1.13
C PHE A 59 -11.69 -13.61 -0.58
N SER A 60 -10.44 -13.50 -0.13
CA SER A 60 -9.85 -12.24 0.36
C SER A 60 -9.91 -11.11 -0.67
N LEU A 61 -9.79 -11.42 -1.99
CA LEU A 61 -9.92 -10.41 -3.04
C LEU A 61 -11.34 -9.85 -3.16
N THR A 62 -12.35 -10.64 -2.84
CA THR A 62 -13.76 -10.18 -2.82
C THR A 62 -14.00 -9.15 -1.71
N ALA A 63 -13.23 -9.19 -0.63
CA ALA A 63 -13.33 -8.23 0.45
C ALA A 63 -12.78 -6.83 0.09
N ILE A 64 -11.85 -6.72 -0.87
CA ILE A 64 -11.22 -5.45 -1.26
C ILE A 64 -12.22 -4.36 -1.65
N PRO A 65 -13.22 -4.59 -2.52
CA PRO A 65 -14.22 -3.57 -2.87
C PRO A 65 -15.00 -3.06 -1.65
N PHE A 66 -15.32 -3.94 -0.71
CA PHE A 66 -16.04 -3.56 0.52
C PHE A 66 -15.16 -2.72 1.44
N PHE A 67 -13.86 -3.03 1.55
CA PHE A 67 -12.94 -2.20 2.33
C PHE A 67 -12.71 -0.84 1.68
N ILE A 68 -12.62 -0.76 0.36
CA ILE A 68 -12.53 0.52 -0.36
C ILE A 68 -13.81 1.34 -0.12
N LEU A 69 -14.96 0.71 -0.20
CA LEU A 69 -16.24 1.37 0.08
C LEU A 69 -16.32 1.86 1.53
N ALA A 70 -15.96 1.02 2.49
CA ALA A 70 -15.91 1.40 3.91
C ALA A 70 -14.94 2.57 4.13
N GLY A 71 -13.74 2.53 3.56
CA GLY A 71 -12.77 3.63 3.62
C GLY A 71 -13.29 4.94 3.05
N ASN A 72 -13.99 4.88 1.91
CA ASN A 72 -14.61 6.06 1.31
C ASN A 72 -15.74 6.63 2.18
N ILE A 73 -16.59 5.78 2.75
CA ILE A 73 -17.65 6.20 3.67
C ILE A 73 -17.06 6.86 4.92
N MET A 74 -16.00 6.26 5.48
CA MET A 74 -15.29 6.81 6.64
C MET A 74 -14.68 8.19 6.33
N ASN A 75 -14.08 8.34 5.15
CA ASN A 75 -13.50 9.61 4.73
C ASN A 75 -14.58 10.69 4.55
N GLN A 76 -15.67 10.39 3.84
CA GLN A 76 -16.80 11.30 3.67
C GLN A 76 -17.55 11.59 4.99
N GLY A 77 -17.57 10.62 5.90
CA GLY A 77 -18.16 10.78 7.25
C GLY A 77 -17.32 11.65 8.20
N GLY A 78 -16.18 12.18 7.74
CA GLY A 78 -15.32 13.07 8.53
C GLY A 78 -14.51 12.37 9.63
N ILE A 79 -14.42 11.03 9.60
CA ILE A 79 -13.66 10.27 10.59
C ILE A 79 -12.16 10.59 10.46
N ALA A 80 -11.66 10.72 9.23
CA ALA A 80 -10.27 11.09 8.98
C ALA A 80 -9.92 12.46 9.62
N LYS A 81 -10.83 13.45 9.48
CA LYS A 81 -10.64 14.76 10.13
C LYS A 81 -10.62 14.64 11.66
N ARG A 82 -11.52 13.87 12.24
CA ARG A 82 -11.54 13.65 13.70
C ARG A 82 -10.30 12.94 14.21
N LEU A 83 -9.71 12.04 13.41
CA LEU A 83 -8.43 11.40 13.72
C LEU A 83 -7.29 12.41 13.71
N VAL A 84 -7.23 13.30 12.73
CA VAL A 84 -6.24 14.39 12.70
C VAL A 84 -6.39 15.28 13.93
N ASP A 85 -7.62 15.71 14.24
CA ASP A 85 -7.91 16.55 15.40
C ASP A 85 -7.53 15.85 16.73
N PHE A 86 -7.80 14.56 16.83
CA PHE A 86 -7.46 13.75 18.00
C PHE A 86 -5.93 13.65 18.19
N VAL A 87 -5.20 13.31 17.14
CA VAL A 87 -3.73 13.21 17.19
C VAL A 87 -3.11 14.59 17.46
N MET A 88 -3.66 15.64 16.84
CA MET A 88 -3.22 17.01 17.10
C MET A 88 -3.47 17.44 18.54
N ALA A 89 -4.57 17.04 19.16
CA ALA A 89 -4.85 17.34 20.56
C ALA A 89 -3.83 16.72 21.52
N ILE A 90 -3.29 15.54 21.17
CA ILE A 90 -2.28 14.85 21.98
C ILE A 90 -0.87 15.38 21.69
N LEU A 91 -0.52 15.54 20.41
CA LEU A 91 0.85 15.82 19.94
C LEU A 91 1.09 17.29 19.55
N GLY A 92 0.07 18.12 19.55
CA GLY A 92 0.11 19.48 19.05
C GLY A 92 1.02 20.47 19.82
N LYS A 93 1.55 20.02 20.96
CA LYS A 93 2.52 20.81 21.76
C LYS A 93 3.97 20.57 21.37
N LEU A 94 4.24 19.64 20.49
CA LEU A 94 5.59 19.29 20.05
C LEU A 94 6.08 20.25 18.95
N PRO A 95 7.38 20.55 18.88
CA PRO A 95 7.93 21.27 17.72
C PRO A 95 7.74 20.41 16.46
N GLY A 96 7.20 20.99 15.40
CA GLY A 96 6.83 20.23 14.22
C GLY A 96 5.53 19.41 14.37
N ALA A 97 4.64 19.86 15.25
CA ALA A 97 3.39 19.17 15.62
C ALA A 97 2.60 18.66 14.42
N LEU A 98 2.57 19.41 13.32
CA LEU A 98 1.81 19.04 12.12
C LEU A 98 2.39 17.81 11.42
N LEU A 99 3.73 17.73 11.30
CA LEU A 99 4.39 16.57 10.69
C LEU A 99 4.26 15.32 11.59
N VAL A 100 4.37 15.49 12.90
CA VAL A 100 4.16 14.39 13.86
C VAL A 100 2.71 13.93 13.82
N THR A 101 1.76 14.84 13.70
CA THR A 101 0.34 14.54 13.52
C THR A 101 0.09 13.79 12.21
N ASN A 102 0.76 14.18 11.13
CA ASN A 102 0.70 13.48 9.86
C ASN A 102 1.13 12.00 10.02
N ILE A 103 2.25 11.75 10.68
CA ILE A 103 2.75 10.40 10.95
C ILE A 103 1.75 9.59 11.79
N GLY A 104 1.30 10.15 12.91
CA GLY A 104 0.36 9.49 13.82
C GLY A 104 -0.98 9.18 13.16
N THR A 105 -1.52 10.14 12.40
CA THR A 105 -2.81 9.95 11.71
C THR A 105 -2.70 8.93 10.58
N ASN A 106 -1.61 8.94 9.81
CA ASN A 106 -1.36 7.92 8.79
C ASN A 106 -1.24 6.52 9.38
N ALA A 107 -0.55 6.39 10.53
CA ALA A 107 -0.44 5.12 11.23
C ALA A 107 -1.81 4.59 11.67
N LEU A 108 -2.63 5.42 12.30
CA LEU A 108 -3.97 5.04 12.74
C LEU A 108 -4.92 4.77 11.56
N PHE A 109 -4.96 5.69 10.60
CA PHE A 109 -5.85 5.54 9.45
C PHE A 109 -5.45 4.36 8.57
N GLY A 110 -4.14 4.17 8.34
CA GLY A 110 -3.60 3.04 7.59
C GLY A 110 -3.86 1.70 8.27
N ALA A 111 -3.76 1.63 9.61
CA ALA A 111 -4.09 0.44 10.38
C ALA A 111 -5.57 0.04 10.24
N ILE A 112 -6.48 1.03 10.18
CA ILE A 112 -7.92 0.79 10.03
C ILE A 112 -8.29 0.48 8.58
N SER A 113 -7.74 1.25 7.62
CA SER A 113 -8.08 1.10 6.19
C SER A 113 -7.34 -0.05 5.50
N GLY A 114 -6.21 -0.49 6.06
CA GLY A 114 -5.34 -1.50 5.45
C GLY A 114 -4.69 -1.07 4.14
N SER A 115 -4.76 0.22 3.79
CA SER A 115 -4.26 0.75 2.51
C SER A 115 -3.40 1.99 2.72
N ALA A 116 -2.10 1.88 2.41
CA ALA A 116 -1.17 3.02 2.46
C ALA A 116 -1.56 4.12 1.49
N SER A 117 -2.01 3.79 0.29
CA SER A 117 -2.43 4.77 -0.71
C SER A 117 -3.69 5.53 -0.29
N ALA A 118 -4.65 4.84 0.34
CA ALA A 118 -5.84 5.50 0.89
C ALA A 118 -5.49 6.42 2.06
N ALA A 119 -4.59 5.99 2.96
CA ALA A 119 -4.09 6.82 4.05
C ALA A 119 -3.37 8.06 3.53
N ALA A 120 -2.43 7.89 2.58
CA ALA A 120 -1.70 9.01 1.98
C ALA A 120 -2.63 10.04 1.33
N ALA A 121 -3.66 9.60 0.60
CA ALA A 121 -4.61 10.48 -0.06
C ALA A 121 -5.50 11.22 0.94
N ALA A 122 -6.08 10.50 1.91
CA ALA A 122 -7.00 11.07 2.88
C ALA A 122 -6.29 12.04 3.83
N VAL A 123 -5.21 11.60 4.48
CA VAL A 123 -4.47 12.40 5.46
C VAL A 123 -3.71 13.52 4.78
N GLY A 124 -3.07 13.24 3.63
CA GLY A 124 -2.30 14.23 2.88
C GLY A 124 -3.12 15.43 2.44
N SER A 125 -4.37 15.21 1.98
CA SER A 125 -5.26 16.30 1.59
C SER A 125 -5.63 17.22 2.76
N MET A 126 -5.75 16.67 3.97
CA MET A 126 -6.13 17.44 5.17
C MET A 126 -4.95 18.18 5.79
N ILE A 127 -3.77 17.56 5.78
CA ILE A 127 -2.57 18.15 6.37
C ILE A 127 -2.00 19.26 5.49
N ARG A 128 -2.21 19.19 4.18
CA ARG A 128 -1.66 20.14 3.21
C ARG A 128 -2.05 21.59 3.52
N ASP A 129 -3.35 21.83 3.71
CA ASP A 129 -3.83 23.21 3.95
C ASP A 129 -3.23 23.78 5.23
N GLY A 130 -3.17 23.03 6.31
CA GLY A 130 -2.56 23.45 7.55
C GLY A 130 -1.02 23.58 7.48
N ALA A 131 -0.36 22.82 6.60
CA ALA A 131 1.07 22.94 6.36
C ALA A 131 1.41 24.22 5.59
N ASP A 132 0.64 24.54 4.58
CA ASP A 132 0.80 25.75 3.79
C ASP A 132 0.58 27.01 4.67
N GLU A 133 -0.43 27.02 5.54
CA GLU A 133 -0.70 28.11 6.48
C GLU A 133 0.42 28.32 7.52
N GLN A 134 1.05 27.23 7.97
CA GLN A 134 2.13 27.28 8.95
C GLN A 134 3.53 27.44 8.32
N GLY A 135 3.61 27.55 6.99
CA GLY A 135 4.86 27.79 6.25
C GLY A 135 5.81 26.59 6.20
N TYR A 136 5.28 25.36 6.30
CA TYR A 136 6.08 24.15 6.08
C TYR A 136 6.43 23.99 4.60
N ASP A 137 7.62 23.45 4.33
CA ASP A 137 8.02 23.12 2.97
C ASP A 137 7.10 22.03 2.39
N PRO A 138 6.42 22.27 1.25
CA PRO A 138 5.54 21.32 0.62
C PRO A 138 6.21 19.99 0.26
N ALA A 139 7.51 20.02 -0.10
CA ALA A 139 8.27 18.82 -0.42
C ALA A 139 8.49 17.94 0.82
N VAL A 140 8.82 18.55 1.96
CA VAL A 140 8.98 17.85 3.24
C VAL A 140 7.65 17.27 3.71
N THR A 141 6.57 18.04 3.60
CA THR A 141 5.23 17.59 3.99
C THR A 141 4.76 16.41 3.14
N ALA A 142 4.95 16.48 1.82
CA ALA A 142 4.60 15.40 0.91
C ALA A 142 5.46 14.14 1.14
N ALA A 143 6.77 14.30 1.33
CA ALA A 143 7.67 13.18 1.63
C ALA A 143 7.32 12.50 2.96
N THR A 144 7.03 13.28 4.00
CA THR A 144 6.60 12.76 5.31
C THR A 144 5.28 12.00 5.19
N ASN A 145 4.31 12.54 4.43
CA ASN A 145 3.03 11.87 4.21
C ASN A 145 3.20 10.54 3.46
N ALA A 146 4.00 10.52 2.40
CA ALA A 146 4.26 9.30 1.62
C ALA A 146 4.98 8.23 2.46
N ALA A 147 6.00 8.61 3.22
CA ALA A 147 6.74 7.68 4.06
C ALA A 147 5.89 7.15 5.22
N SER A 148 5.13 8.03 5.89
CA SER A 148 4.31 7.65 7.05
C SER A 148 3.09 6.82 6.68
N SER A 149 2.55 6.95 5.48
CA SER A 149 1.40 6.14 5.03
C SER A 149 1.70 4.64 5.00
N CYS A 150 2.96 4.26 4.77
CA CYS A 150 3.39 2.86 4.82
C CYS A 150 3.41 2.30 6.25
N SER A 151 3.54 3.15 7.29
CA SER A 151 3.60 2.70 8.68
C SER A 151 2.29 2.06 9.16
N GLY A 152 1.15 2.50 8.62
CA GLY A 152 -0.15 1.92 8.94
C GLY A 152 -0.30 0.45 8.54
N LEU A 153 0.41 0.02 7.50
CA LEU A 153 0.42 -1.39 7.07
C LEU A 153 1.21 -2.29 8.02
N LEU A 154 2.15 -1.73 8.80
CA LEU A 154 2.94 -2.46 9.78
C LEU A 154 2.16 -2.72 11.08
N ILE A 155 1.08 -1.98 11.31
CA ILE A 155 0.22 -2.18 12.47
C ILE A 155 -0.85 -3.23 12.12
N PRO A 156 -0.81 -4.42 12.73
CA PRO A 156 -1.58 -5.57 12.28
C PRO A 156 -3.06 -5.53 12.71
N CYS A 157 -3.78 -4.45 12.42
CA CYS A 157 -5.21 -4.40 12.75
C CYS A 157 -6.06 -5.10 11.68
N LEU A 158 -5.93 -4.68 10.44
CA LEU A 158 -6.71 -5.23 9.32
C LEU A 158 -6.02 -6.42 8.66
N LEU A 159 -4.67 -6.37 8.54
CA LEU A 159 -3.89 -7.44 7.93
C LEU A 159 -4.03 -8.76 8.72
N TYR A 160 -4.03 -8.66 10.07
CA TYR A 160 -4.19 -9.82 10.95
C TYR A 160 -5.60 -10.41 10.86
N THR A 161 -6.65 -9.59 10.71
CA THR A 161 -8.01 -10.09 10.57
C THR A 161 -8.27 -10.72 9.20
N SER A 162 -7.58 -10.30 8.14
CA SER A 162 -7.71 -10.92 6.83
C SER A 162 -6.96 -12.26 6.74
N ASP A 163 -5.79 -12.39 7.38
CA ASP A 163 -5.06 -13.65 7.47
C ASP A 163 -5.78 -14.68 8.35
N ALA A 164 -6.42 -14.25 9.44
CA ALA A 164 -7.23 -15.13 10.29
C ALA A 164 -8.53 -15.60 9.63
N ALA A 165 -8.99 -14.95 8.57
CA ALA A 165 -10.13 -15.37 7.78
C ALA A 165 -9.77 -16.39 6.67
N ASP A 166 -8.47 -16.56 6.38
CA ASP A 166 -7.95 -17.52 5.40
C ASP A 166 -7.56 -18.88 6.04
N GLU A 167 -7.58 -19.04 7.39
CA GLU A 167 -7.44 -20.27 8.16
C GLU A 167 -8.81 -20.89 8.50
#